data_c189de72d23c4e024cb01188331d7902
#
_entry.id   c189de72d23c4e024cb01188331d7902
#
_cell.length_a   1.000
_cell.length_b   1.000
_cell.length_c   1.000
_cell.angle_alpha   90.00
_cell.angle_beta   90.00
_cell.angle_gamma   90.00
#
_symmetry.space_group_name_H-M   'P 1'
#
loop_
_entity.id
_entity.type
_entity.pdbx_description
1 polymer ?
#
loop_
_entity_poly.entity_id
_entity_poly.type
_entity_poly.pdbx_seq_one_letter_code
_entity_poly.pdbx_strand_id
1 'polypeptide(L)' 'MTYSIKITGSKYNEDYTFTDPAEGSIKEEVSAILEEMAKGNIDSLELSIK' A
#
# COMPACT_ATOMS: atom_id res chain seq x y z
N MET A 1 7.11 8.02 13.21
CA MET A 1 6.85 6.66 12.71
C MET A 1 6.77 6.69 11.19
N THR A 2 7.48 5.81 10.52
CA THR A 2 7.53 5.77 9.05
C THR A 2 6.89 4.48 8.55
N TYR A 3 5.98 4.62 7.59
CA TYR A 3 5.32 3.50 6.95
C TYR A 3 5.84 3.37 5.53
N SER A 4 6.24 2.17 5.14
CA SER A 4 6.68 1.88 3.77
C SER A 4 5.75 0.81 3.19
N ILE A 5 5.18 1.10 2.03
CA ILE A 5 4.28 0.21 1.33
C ILE A 5 4.88 -0.11 -0.02
N LYS A 6 5.03 -1.40 -0.30
CA LYS A 6 5.52 -1.86 -1.61
C LYS A 6 4.45 -2.73 -2.25
N ILE A 7 4.05 -2.38 -3.46
CA ILE A 7 3.08 -3.18 -4.21
C ILE A 7 3.71 -3.70 -5.49
N THR A 8 3.37 -4.93 -5.85
CA THR A 8 3.86 -5.59 -7.05
C THR A 8 2.68 -6.28 -7.73
N GLY A 9 2.56 -6.10 -9.03
CA GLY A 9 1.48 -6.73 -9.76
C GLY A 9 1.62 -6.55 -11.26
N SER A 10 0.63 -7.02 -12.01
CA SER A 10 0.61 -6.94 -13.47
C SER A 10 0.39 -5.51 -13.96
N LYS A 11 -0.32 -4.69 -13.19
CA LYS A 11 -0.68 -3.33 -13.59
C LYS A 11 0.03 -2.27 -12.77
N TYR A 12 0.28 -2.54 -11.49
CA TYR A 12 0.92 -1.59 -10.58
C TYR A 12 2.17 -2.21 -9.98
N ASN A 13 3.24 -1.42 -9.91
CA ASN A 13 4.51 -1.84 -9.35
C ASN A 13 5.15 -0.59 -8.75
N GLU A 14 4.79 -0.26 -7.51
CA GLU A 14 5.14 1.02 -6.89
C GLU A 14 5.54 0.89 -5.44
N ASP A 15 6.31 1.87 -4.97
CA ASP A 15 6.74 2.00 -3.57
C ASP A 15 6.26 3.33 -3.04
N TYR A 16 5.71 3.32 -1.84
CA TYR A 16 5.27 4.53 -1.16
C TYR A 16 5.88 4.61 0.23
N THR A 17 6.21 5.83 0.65
CA THR A 17 6.72 6.08 2.00
C THR A 17 5.92 7.22 2.63
N PHE A 18 5.44 7.00 3.84
CA PHE A 18 4.68 8.00 4.59
C PHE A 18 5.37 8.24 5.93
N THR A 19 5.72 9.50 6.21
CA THR A 19 6.34 9.88 7.48
C THR A 19 5.27 10.55 8.35
N ASP A 20 5.04 9.98 9.53
CA ASP A 20 4.04 10.47 10.49
C ASP A 20 2.69 10.80 9.83
N PRO A 21 2.08 9.83 9.10
CA PRO A 21 0.84 10.10 8.40
C PRO A 21 -0.32 10.41 9.34
N ALA A 22 -1.30 11.15 8.85
CA ALA A 22 -2.51 11.44 9.61
C ALA A 22 -3.25 10.15 9.94
N GLU A 23 -3.99 10.17 11.05
CA GLU A 23 -4.78 9.03 11.48
C GLU A 23 -5.74 8.59 10.37
N GLY A 24 -5.74 7.30 10.08
CA GLY A 24 -6.62 6.73 9.07
C GLY A 24 -6.08 6.77 7.63
N SER A 25 -5.01 7.55 7.36
CA SER A 25 -4.43 7.66 6.02
C SER A 25 -3.92 6.32 5.50
N ILE A 26 -3.21 5.57 6.34
CA ILE A 26 -2.66 4.27 5.96
C ILE A 26 -3.78 3.26 5.70
N LYS A 27 -4.82 3.29 6.52
CA LYS A 27 -5.97 2.41 6.34
C LYS A 27 -6.66 2.66 5.00
N GLU A 28 -6.83 3.92 4.62
CA GLU A 28 -7.43 4.27 3.33
C GLU A 28 -6.57 3.79 2.18
N GLU A 29 -5.26 3.99 2.27
CA GLU A 29 -4.33 3.56 1.23
C GLU A 29 -4.34 2.04 1.07
N VAL A 30 -4.25 1.32 2.17
CA VAL A 30 -4.27 -0.15 2.15
C VAL A 30 -5.60 -0.67 1.62
N SER A 31 -6.71 -0.03 1.98
CA SER A 31 -8.04 -0.42 1.47
C SER A 31 -8.12 -0.29 -0.04
N ALA A 32 -7.59 0.79 -0.60
CA ALA A 32 -7.56 1.00 -2.04
C ALA A 32 -6.70 -0.08 -2.73
N ILE A 33 -5.57 -0.42 -2.14
CA ILE A 33 -4.68 -1.46 -2.67
C ILE A 33 -5.38 -2.82 -2.65
N LEU A 34 -6.08 -3.14 -1.57
CA LEU A 34 -6.81 -4.41 -1.45
C LEU A 34 -7.92 -4.52 -2.51
N GLU A 35 -8.58 -3.43 -2.84
CA GLU A 35 -9.56 -3.43 -3.92
C GLU A 35 -8.91 -3.79 -5.25
N GLU A 36 -7.75 -3.23 -5.54
CA GLU A 36 -7.02 -3.53 -6.77
C GLU A 36 -6.49 -4.96 -6.78
N MET A 37 -6.13 -5.50 -5.61
CA MET A 37 -5.74 -6.91 -5.50
C MET A 37 -6.93 -7.82 -5.85
N ALA A 38 -8.13 -7.47 -5.38
CA ALA A 38 -9.33 -8.24 -5.69
C ALA A 38 -9.65 -8.24 -7.18
N LYS A 39 -9.27 -7.19 -7.89
CA LYS A 39 -9.45 -7.08 -9.35
C LYS A 39 -8.36 -7.82 -10.13
N GLY A 40 -7.32 -8.31 -9.45
CA GLY A 40 -6.20 -8.98 -10.09
C GLY A 40 -5.13 -8.07 -10.66
N ASN A 41 -5.16 -6.78 -10.32
CA ASN A 41 -4.19 -5.79 -10.80
C ASN A 41 -2.92 -5.74 -9.96
N ILE A 42 -3.00 -6.21 -8.71
CA ILE A 42 -1.87 -6.25 -7.78
C ILE A 42 -1.77 -7.66 -7.21
N ASP A 43 -0.57 -8.23 -7.21
CA ASP A 43 -0.33 -9.59 -6.73
C ASP A 43 0.18 -9.64 -5.30
N SER A 44 0.91 -8.64 -4.86
CA SER A 44 1.46 -8.63 -3.51
C SER A 44 1.53 -7.23 -2.91
N LEU A 45 1.45 -7.19 -1.59
CA LEU A 45 1.54 -5.97 -0.80
C LEU A 45 2.47 -6.23 0.38
N GLU A 46 3.46 -5.38 0.56
CA GLU A 46 4.35 -5.43 1.71
C GLU A 46 4.22 -4.12 2.47
N LEU A 47 3.99 -4.22 3.76
CA LEU A 47 3.88 -3.06 4.64
C LEU A 47 4.92 -3.18 5.75
N SER A 48 5.76 -2.16 5.89
CA SER A 48 6.75 -2.09 6.95
C SER A 48 6.53 -0.83 7.77
N ILE A 49 6.68 -0.95 9.08
CA ILE A 49 6.51 0.17 10.00
C ILE A 49 7.80 0.33 10.82
N LYS A 50 8.34 1.53 10.86
CA LYS A 50 9.55 1.83 11.63
C LYS A 50 9.37 3.01 12.55
#